data_4b427f6445624882d6142699b873c7e6
#
_entry.id   4b427f6445624882d6142699b873c7e6
#
_cell.length_a   1.000
_cell.length_b   1.000
_cell.length_c   1.000
_cell.angle_alpha   90.00
_cell.angle_beta   90.00
_cell.angle_gamma   90.00
#
_symmetry.space_group_name_H-M   'P 1'
#
loop_
_entity.id
_entity.type
_entity.pdbx_description
1 polymer ?
#
loop_
_entity_poly.entity_id
_entity_poly.type
_entity_poly.pdbx_seq_one_letter_code
_entity_poly.pdbx_strand_id
1 'polypeptide(L)'
;MAAETQVLINNEKKYIAKFFSDAAESDVKKVDLSTLTWAKHTITLSGAASPNFKIGEVLTVGAEKYLVTGFTAGASTVEVVGWDNTNKKATAIDASSSSSDAVSGGVSGNNTRTYSSIAEQDFNVLVTKIMWITNGLQVKIVWYGSGAEAAIVELAGNGSWSMPGNEWPGIPINATGDGSEVLGDIQFNTTGHGSGDSYTIIMELKKQAPGYDIPAYEQNNILGYPVDYVLGNFT
;
A
#
# COMPACT_ATOMS: atom_id res chain seq x y z
N MET A 1 -22.97 14.79 8.97
CA MET A 1 -22.01 14.82 7.82
C MET A 1 -21.47 13.40 7.66
N ALA A 2 -21.01 13.03 6.49
CA ALA A 2 -20.49 11.68 6.27
C ALA A 2 -19.03 11.59 6.77
N ALA A 3 -18.57 10.35 7.00
CA ALA A 3 -17.16 10.08 7.25
C ALA A 3 -16.32 10.55 6.05
N GLU A 4 -15.22 11.24 6.32
CA GLU A 4 -14.32 11.79 5.30
C GLU A 4 -12.88 11.33 5.54
N THR A 5 -12.20 10.95 4.46
CA THR A 5 -10.77 10.68 4.47
C THR A 5 -10.06 11.62 3.51
N GLN A 6 -9.11 12.38 4.02
CA GLN A 6 -8.27 13.27 3.23
C GLN A 6 -6.82 12.77 3.23
N VAL A 7 -6.34 12.31 2.10
CA VAL A 7 -4.94 11.92 1.92
C VAL A 7 -4.09 13.18 1.82
N LEU A 8 -3.13 13.34 2.73
CA LEU A 8 -2.20 14.47 2.77
C LEU A 8 -0.89 14.13 2.06
N ILE A 9 -0.37 12.93 2.28
CA ILE A 9 0.84 12.41 1.63
C ILE A 9 0.62 10.93 1.32
N ASN A 10 0.98 10.51 0.12
CA ASN A 10 1.07 9.11 -0.25
C ASN A 10 2.24 8.97 -1.24
N ASN A 11 3.44 8.72 -0.71
CA ASN A 11 4.65 8.55 -1.50
C ASN A 11 5.30 7.19 -1.21
N GLU A 12 6.50 6.97 -1.71
CA GLU A 12 7.23 5.71 -1.57
C GLU A 12 7.55 5.34 -0.11
N LYS A 13 7.73 6.33 0.76
CA LYS A 13 8.18 6.13 2.16
C LYS A 13 7.04 6.11 3.15
N LYS A 14 6.02 6.93 2.93
CA LYS A 14 4.99 7.16 3.92
C LYS A 14 3.63 7.48 3.33
N TYR A 15 2.63 7.21 4.15
CA TYR A 15 1.25 7.64 3.97
C TYR A 15 0.84 8.48 5.16
N ILE A 16 0.25 9.65 4.91
CA ILE A 16 -0.34 10.50 5.94
C ILE A 16 -1.75 10.84 5.49
N ALA A 17 -2.71 10.58 6.37
CA ALA A 17 -4.10 10.92 6.11
C ALA A 17 -4.76 11.52 7.35
N LYS A 18 -5.75 12.38 7.07
CA LYS A 18 -6.69 12.91 8.04
C LYS A 18 -8.02 12.18 7.87
N PHE A 19 -8.54 11.68 8.95
CA PHE A 19 -9.84 11.02 9.05
C PHE A 19 -10.77 11.87 9.92
N PHE A 20 -12.00 12.03 9.45
CA PHE A 20 -13.07 12.68 10.18
C PHE A 20 -14.33 11.83 10.11
N SER A 21 -15.09 11.78 11.20
CA SER A 21 -16.44 11.24 11.20
C SER A 21 -17.26 11.83 12.33
N ASP A 22 -18.54 12.01 12.06
CA ASP A 22 -19.59 12.36 13.03
C ASP A 22 -20.67 11.25 13.09
N ALA A 23 -20.29 10.03 12.74
CA ALA A 23 -21.14 8.84 12.76
C ALA A 23 -20.53 7.74 13.61
N ALA A 24 -21.39 6.85 14.12
CA ALA A 24 -20.93 5.59 14.73
C ALA A 24 -20.27 4.71 13.67
N GLU A 25 -19.15 4.12 14.02
CA GLU A 25 -18.39 3.22 13.14
C GLU A 25 -18.14 1.89 13.84
N SER A 26 -18.30 0.79 13.09
CA SER A 26 -17.93 -0.55 13.50
C SER A 26 -17.21 -1.21 12.35
N ASP A 27 -15.95 -1.57 12.57
CA ASP A 27 -15.05 -2.23 11.61
C ASP A 27 -14.94 -1.49 10.27
N VAL A 28 -14.96 -0.14 10.35
CA VAL A 28 -14.87 0.69 9.14
C VAL A 28 -13.43 0.77 8.66
N LYS A 29 -13.14 0.15 7.50
CA LYS A 29 -11.83 0.23 6.86
C LYS A 29 -11.52 1.68 6.48
N LYS A 30 -10.45 2.23 7.04
CA LYS A 30 -9.96 3.58 6.79
C LYS A 30 -8.72 3.61 5.93
N VAL A 31 -7.90 2.59 6.00
CA VAL A 31 -6.71 2.44 5.16
C VAL A 31 -6.70 1.02 4.61
N ASP A 32 -6.69 0.93 3.31
CA ASP A 32 -6.43 -0.27 2.56
C ASP A 32 -4.98 -0.22 2.09
N LEU A 33 -4.14 -1.09 2.63
CA LEU A 33 -2.71 -1.06 2.38
C LEU A 33 -2.36 -1.39 0.94
N SER A 34 -3.17 -2.21 0.28
CA SER A 34 -2.95 -2.62 -1.11
C SER A 34 -3.12 -1.46 -2.11
N THR A 35 -3.90 -0.45 -1.72
CA THR A 35 -4.16 0.73 -2.56
C THR A 35 -3.15 1.86 -2.39
N LEU A 36 -2.20 1.71 -1.49
CA LEU A 36 -1.16 2.74 -1.31
C LEU A 36 -0.17 2.71 -2.49
N THR A 37 0.34 3.87 -2.87
CA THR A 37 1.38 3.94 -3.92
C THR A 37 2.60 3.10 -3.54
N TRP A 38 3.22 2.47 -4.53
CA TRP A 38 4.34 1.55 -4.35
C TRP A 38 4.00 0.22 -3.64
N ALA A 39 2.70 -0.07 -3.43
CA ALA A 39 2.27 -1.39 -3.00
C ALA A 39 2.63 -2.42 -4.08
N LYS A 40 3.37 -3.45 -3.69
CA LYS A 40 3.79 -4.52 -4.59
C LYS A 40 2.70 -5.57 -4.74
N HIS A 41 2.53 -6.02 -5.97
CA HIS A 41 1.63 -7.12 -6.30
C HIS A 41 2.36 -8.12 -7.16
N THR A 42 1.86 -9.34 -7.19
CA THR A 42 2.36 -10.39 -8.07
C THR A 42 1.35 -10.66 -9.17
N ILE A 43 1.71 -10.38 -10.41
CA ILE A 43 0.91 -10.77 -11.58
C ILE A 43 1.32 -12.18 -12.00
N THR A 44 0.34 -13.05 -12.19
CA THR A 44 0.53 -14.36 -12.81
C THR A 44 0.13 -14.27 -14.28
N LEU A 45 1.02 -14.75 -15.15
CA LEU A 45 0.84 -14.76 -16.59
C LEU A 45 0.63 -16.20 -17.08
N SER A 46 -0.30 -16.40 -18.00
CA SER A 46 -0.46 -17.66 -18.70
C SER A 46 0.50 -17.75 -19.88
N GLY A 47 0.94 -18.96 -20.19
CA GLY A 47 1.89 -19.23 -21.28
C GLY A 47 3.30 -19.54 -20.76
N ALA A 48 4.17 -19.97 -21.67
CA ALA A 48 5.54 -20.34 -21.32
C ALA A 48 6.27 -19.15 -20.70
N ALA A 49 6.90 -19.39 -19.56
CA ALA A 49 7.74 -18.39 -18.92
C ALA A 49 8.83 -17.94 -19.90
N SER A 50 8.88 -16.66 -20.18
CA SER A 50 10.02 -16.09 -20.90
C SER A 50 10.91 -15.40 -19.87
N PRO A 51 12.20 -15.61 -19.90
CA PRO A 51 13.13 -15.00 -18.94
C PRO A 51 13.37 -13.50 -19.17
N ASN A 52 12.58 -12.86 -20.00
CA ASN A 52 12.95 -11.60 -20.62
C ASN A 52 12.26 -10.35 -20.03
N PHE A 53 11.78 -10.40 -18.80
CA PHE A 53 11.42 -9.18 -18.09
C PHE A 53 12.67 -8.41 -17.66
N LYS A 54 12.53 -7.09 -17.58
CA LYS A 54 13.55 -6.23 -16.97
C LYS A 54 12.94 -5.44 -15.84
N ILE A 55 13.65 -5.33 -14.75
CA ILE A 55 13.26 -4.40 -13.67
C ILE A 55 13.23 -2.98 -14.25
N GLY A 56 12.15 -2.24 -13.96
CA GLY A 56 11.92 -0.90 -14.49
C GLY A 56 11.21 -0.83 -15.84
N GLU A 57 10.90 -1.97 -16.49
CA GLU A 57 10.05 -1.93 -17.68
C GLU A 57 8.57 -1.75 -17.31
N VAL A 58 7.80 -1.17 -18.24
CA VAL A 58 6.37 -0.94 -18.06
C VAL A 58 5.58 -1.99 -18.85
N LEU A 59 4.78 -2.76 -18.14
CA LEU A 59 3.82 -3.69 -18.72
C LEU A 59 2.45 -3.01 -18.85
N THR A 60 1.74 -3.32 -19.91
CA THR A 60 0.34 -2.95 -20.09
C THR A 60 -0.50 -4.22 -20.08
N VAL A 61 -1.51 -4.26 -19.24
CA VAL A 61 -2.46 -5.37 -19.11
C VAL A 61 -3.86 -4.77 -19.24
N GLY A 62 -4.53 -5.03 -20.35
CA GLY A 62 -5.77 -4.33 -20.65
C GLY A 62 -5.54 -2.81 -20.74
N ALA A 63 -6.22 -2.04 -19.90
CA ALA A 63 -6.05 -0.58 -19.78
C ALA A 63 -4.98 -0.16 -18.77
N GLU A 64 -4.59 -1.07 -17.88
CA GLU A 64 -3.73 -0.80 -16.74
C GLU A 64 -2.25 -0.85 -17.08
N LYS A 65 -1.45 -0.09 -16.35
CA LYS A 65 0.01 -0.04 -16.50
C LYS A 65 0.71 -0.37 -15.19
N TYR A 66 1.71 -1.20 -15.30
CA TYR A 66 2.48 -1.71 -14.18
C TYR A 66 3.96 -1.56 -14.43
N LEU A 67 4.69 -1.09 -13.43
CA LEU A 67 6.16 -1.08 -13.45
C LEU A 67 6.67 -2.39 -12.85
N VAL A 68 7.53 -3.11 -13.58
CA VAL A 68 8.18 -4.34 -13.09
C VAL A 68 9.21 -3.98 -12.04
N THR A 69 9.07 -4.56 -10.85
CA THR A 69 9.97 -4.36 -9.70
C THR A 69 10.79 -5.61 -9.37
N GLY A 70 10.30 -6.79 -9.78
CA GLY A 70 11.01 -8.04 -9.59
C GLY A 70 10.46 -9.17 -10.47
N PHE A 71 11.27 -10.19 -10.71
CA PHE A 71 10.85 -11.42 -11.36
C PHE A 71 11.86 -12.55 -11.09
N THR A 72 11.39 -13.78 -11.20
CA THR A 72 12.24 -14.96 -11.21
C THR A 72 12.33 -15.50 -12.62
N ALA A 73 13.53 -15.71 -13.13
CA ALA A 73 13.75 -16.26 -14.46
C ALA A 73 13.06 -17.64 -14.59
N GLY A 74 12.28 -17.80 -15.64
CA GLY A 74 11.53 -19.04 -15.88
C GLY A 74 10.19 -19.14 -15.12
N ALA A 75 9.87 -18.23 -14.20
CA ALA A 75 8.58 -18.20 -13.54
C ALA A 75 7.50 -17.56 -14.42
N SER A 76 6.25 -17.94 -14.17
CA SER A 76 5.08 -17.29 -14.77
C SER A 76 4.63 -16.05 -14.03
N THR A 77 5.33 -15.67 -12.96
CA THR A 77 4.97 -14.56 -12.07
C THR A 77 5.95 -13.41 -12.21
N VAL A 78 5.44 -12.19 -12.06
CA VAL A 78 6.21 -10.95 -12.07
C VAL A 78 5.74 -10.03 -10.96
N GLU A 79 6.67 -9.46 -10.22
CA GLU A 79 6.37 -8.46 -9.20
C GLU A 79 6.22 -7.08 -9.85
N VAL A 80 5.17 -6.36 -9.49
CA VAL A 80 4.83 -5.08 -10.10
C VAL A 80 4.30 -4.08 -9.07
N VAL A 81 4.36 -2.82 -9.44
CA VAL A 81 3.60 -1.72 -8.82
C VAL A 81 2.76 -1.02 -9.88
N GLY A 82 1.65 -0.41 -9.48
CA GLY A 82 0.85 0.42 -10.39
C GLY A 82 1.67 1.59 -10.93
N TRP A 83 1.50 1.96 -12.20
CA TRP A 83 2.33 2.96 -12.86
C TRP A 83 1.56 3.95 -13.71
N ASP A 84 1.71 5.24 -13.41
CA ASP A 84 1.29 6.33 -14.28
C ASP A 84 2.41 6.67 -15.25
N ASN A 85 2.29 6.18 -16.49
CA ASN A 85 3.32 6.40 -17.51
C ASN A 85 3.42 7.84 -17.99
N THR A 86 2.40 8.67 -17.78
CA THR A 86 2.38 10.08 -18.16
C THR A 86 3.20 10.91 -17.18
N ASN A 87 2.96 10.71 -15.89
CA ASN A 87 3.62 11.47 -14.83
C ASN A 87 4.87 10.76 -14.27
N LYS A 88 5.20 9.56 -14.80
CA LYS A 88 6.36 8.75 -14.37
C LYS A 88 6.41 8.53 -12.86
N LYS A 89 5.29 8.13 -12.29
CA LYS A 89 5.15 7.89 -10.84
C LYS A 89 4.32 6.65 -10.56
N ALA A 90 4.58 6.03 -9.41
CA ALA A 90 3.77 4.93 -8.92
C ALA A 90 2.36 5.40 -8.53
N THR A 91 1.39 4.55 -8.80
CA THR A 91 -0.03 4.73 -8.45
C THR A 91 -0.52 3.54 -7.64
N ALA A 92 -1.73 3.65 -7.10
CA ALA A 92 -2.45 2.47 -6.63
C ALA A 92 -2.65 1.49 -7.81
N ILE A 93 -2.68 0.22 -7.51
CA ILE A 93 -3.10 -0.79 -8.48
C ILE A 93 -4.63 -0.80 -8.56
N ASP A 94 -5.13 -0.71 -9.79
CA ASP A 94 -6.51 -1.04 -10.07
C ASP A 94 -6.56 -2.52 -10.49
N ALA A 95 -7.24 -3.34 -9.70
CA ALA A 95 -7.39 -4.77 -9.97
C ALA A 95 -8.48 -5.09 -11.01
N SER A 96 -8.86 -4.13 -11.84
CA SER A 96 -9.92 -4.27 -12.84
C SER A 96 -9.53 -5.10 -14.07
N SER A 97 -8.25 -5.51 -14.20
CA SER A 97 -7.79 -6.37 -15.29
C SER A 97 -8.52 -7.71 -15.29
N SER A 98 -9.06 -8.10 -16.43
CA SER A 98 -9.77 -9.37 -16.60
C SER A 98 -8.81 -10.50 -16.93
N SER A 99 -9.06 -11.71 -16.44
CA SER A 99 -8.34 -12.91 -16.89
C SER A 99 -8.48 -13.04 -18.40
N SER A 100 -7.39 -13.22 -19.11
CA SER A 100 -7.23 -13.22 -20.58
C SER A 100 -6.88 -11.88 -21.23
N ASP A 101 -6.75 -10.78 -20.50
CA ASP A 101 -6.22 -9.56 -21.08
C ASP A 101 -4.82 -9.79 -21.64
N ALA A 102 -4.59 -9.25 -22.84
CA ALA A 102 -3.27 -9.34 -23.47
C ALA A 102 -2.26 -8.50 -22.69
N VAL A 103 -1.10 -9.08 -22.45
CA VAL A 103 0.04 -8.37 -21.84
C VAL A 103 0.90 -7.82 -22.97
N SER A 104 1.15 -6.52 -22.96
CA SER A 104 1.98 -5.85 -23.94
C SER A 104 2.92 -4.85 -23.27
N GLY A 105 3.93 -4.41 -24.02
CA GLY A 105 4.92 -3.43 -23.56
C GLY A 105 6.19 -4.05 -23.01
N GLY A 106 7.10 -3.19 -22.60
CA GLY A 106 8.43 -3.58 -22.16
C GLY A 106 9.38 -3.95 -23.30
N VAL A 107 10.62 -4.20 -22.94
CA VAL A 107 11.69 -4.57 -23.87
C VAL A 107 11.57 -6.04 -24.30
N SER A 108 10.78 -6.81 -23.60
CA SER A 108 10.68 -8.28 -23.76
C SER A 108 9.86 -8.73 -24.97
N GLY A 109 9.09 -7.86 -25.62
CA GLY A 109 8.37 -8.19 -26.86
C GLY A 109 7.36 -9.34 -26.76
N ASN A 110 6.91 -9.69 -25.56
CA ASN A 110 6.09 -10.87 -25.30
C ASN A 110 4.59 -10.61 -25.47
N ASN A 111 4.16 -10.28 -26.66
CA ASN A 111 2.76 -10.03 -26.98
C ASN A 111 1.87 -11.30 -27.01
N THR A 112 2.40 -12.45 -26.63
CA THR A 112 1.67 -13.73 -26.67
C THR A 112 1.18 -14.20 -25.30
N ARG A 113 1.46 -13.44 -24.26
CA ARG A 113 1.03 -13.77 -22.91
C ARG A 113 -0.29 -13.15 -22.59
N THR A 114 -1.05 -13.81 -21.76
CA THR A 114 -2.28 -13.28 -21.20
C THR A 114 -2.17 -13.18 -19.68
N TYR A 115 -2.81 -12.17 -19.12
CA TYR A 115 -2.98 -12.02 -17.69
C TYR A 115 -3.85 -13.16 -17.16
N SER A 116 -3.48 -13.73 -16.05
CA SER A 116 -4.24 -14.77 -15.37
C SER A 116 -4.85 -14.26 -14.07
N SER A 117 -4.02 -13.69 -13.21
CA SER A 117 -4.44 -13.16 -11.91
C SER A 117 -3.45 -12.15 -11.36
N ILE A 118 -3.89 -11.35 -10.41
CA ILE A 118 -3.05 -10.52 -9.57
C ILE A 118 -3.27 -10.93 -8.11
N ALA A 119 -2.20 -11.02 -7.36
CA ALA A 119 -2.21 -11.29 -5.94
C ALA A 119 -1.53 -10.15 -5.20
N GLU A 120 -2.13 -9.74 -4.12
CA GLU A 120 -1.52 -8.83 -3.15
C GLU A 120 -0.38 -9.55 -2.42
N GLN A 121 0.60 -8.79 -1.98
CA GLN A 121 1.67 -9.30 -1.12
C GLN A 121 1.39 -8.90 0.34
N ASP A 122 2.09 -9.53 1.27
CA ASP A 122 2.07 -9.10 2.67
C ASP A 122 2.68 -7.70 2.77
N PHE A 123 1.84 -6.73 3.11
CA PHE A 123 2.27 -5.35 3.28
C PHE A 123 2.86 -5.14 4.67
N ASN A 124 3.92 -4.34 4.74
CA ASN A 124 4.55 -4.00 5.99
C ASN A 124 4.57 -2.48 6.19
N VAL A 125 3.86 -2.03 7.21
CA VAL A 125 3.83 -0.62 7.61
C VAL A 125 4.00 -0.49 9.11
N LEU A 126 4.46 0.68 9.53
CA LEU A 126 4.56 1.05 10.94
C LEU A 126 3.72 2.31 11.17
N VAL A 127 2.89 2.32 12.18
CA VAL A 127 2.29 3.56 12.66
C VAL A 127 3.35 4.34 13.41
N THR A 128 3.68 5.53 12.94
CA THR A 128 4.76 6.36 13.51
C THR A 128 4.25 7.58 14.23
N LYS A 129 3.05 8.06 13.89
CA LYS A 129 2.43 9.22 14.54
C LYS A 129 0.92 9.18 14.46
N ILE A 130 0.28 9.58 15.55
CA ILE A 130 -1.16 9.80 15.63
C ILE A 130 -1.39 11.13 16.34
N MET A 131 -2.26 11.97 15.78
CA MET A 131 -2.80 13.17 16.41
C MET A 131 -4.31 13.06 16.38
N TRP A 132 -4.99 13.37 17.49
CA TRP A 132 -6.43 13.19 17.56
C TRP A 132 -7.14 14.26 18.37
N ILE A 133 -8.37 14.47 18.02
CA ILE A 133 -9.39 15.18 18.80
C ILE A 133 -10.65 14.32 18.69
N THR A 134 -11.19 13.88 19.81
CA THR A 134 -12.51 13.24 19.91
C THR A 134 -13.41 14.08 20.80
N ASN A 135 -14.66 14.22 20.41
CA ASN A 135 -15.68 14.91 21.16
C ASN A 135 -16.83 13.95 21.44
N GLY A 136 -17.08 13.63 22.71
CA GLY A 136 -18.18 12.79 23.17
C GLY A 136 -18.04 11.28 22.96
N LEU A 137 -17.05 10.83 22.17
CA LEU A 137 -16.84 9.43 21.81
C LEU A 137 -15.40 8.99 22.03
N GLN A 138 -15.18 7.68 21.97
CA GLN A 138 -13.86 7.06 21.91
C GLN A 138 -13.67 6.38 20.54
N VAL A 139 -12.43 6.35 20.04
CA VAL A 139 -12.06 5.67 18.79
C VAL A 139 -11.02 4.61 19.09
N LYS A 140 -11.35 3.35 18.82
CA LYS A 140 -10.41 2.24 18.80
C LYS A 140 -9.90 2.05 17.39
N ILE A 141 -8.60 2.13 17.19
CA ILE A 141 -7.91 1.86 15.92
C ILE A 141 -7.31 0.47 16.01
N VAL A 142 -7.58 -0.36 15.00
CA VAL A 142 -7.13 -1.76 14.97
C VAL A 142 -6.47 -2.09 13.63
N TRP A 143 -5.54 -3.05 13.66
CA TRP A 143 -5.12 -3.80 12.48
C TRP A 143 -6.20 -4.83 12.15
N TYR A 144 -6.63 -4.83 10.90
CA TYR A 144 -7.55 -5.86 10.42
C TYR A 144 -6.87 -7.23 10.37
N GLY A 145 -7.60 -8.25 10.78
CA GLY A 145 -7.22 -9.65 10.67
C GLY A 145 -8.46 -10.53 10.81
N SER A 146 -8.63 -11.53 9.94
CA SER A 146 -9.81 -12.43 10.02
C SER A 146 -9.76 -13.33 11.24
N GLY A 147 -8.57 -13.67 11.70
CA GLY A 147 -8.41 -14.50 12.89
C GLY A 147 -8.56 -13.75 14.19
N ALA A 148 -8.00 -12.56 14.30
CA ALA A 148 -8.15 -11.64 15.42
C ALA A 148 -7.65 -10.24 15.04
N GLU A 149 -8.45 -9.23 15.34
CA GLU A 149 -8.02 -7.84 15.28
C GLU A 149 -6.97 -7.57 16.34
N ALA A 150 -5.96 -6.77 16.02
CA ALA A 150 -4.99 -6.29 16.97
C ALA A 150 -5.17 -4.79 17.21
N ALA A 151 -5.41 -4.39 18.44
CA ALA A 151 -5.53 -3.00 18.80
C ALA A 151 -4.20 -2.26 18.57
N ILE A 152 -4.26 -1.15 17.82
CA ILE A 152 -3.17 -0.20 17.70
C ILE A 152 -3.23 0.75 18.90
N VAL A 153 -4.40 1.37 19.12
CA VAL A 153 -4.60 2.37 20.17
C VAL A 153 -6.10 2.62 20.39
N GLU A 154 -6.44 3.04 21.60
CA GLU A 154 -7.75 3.63 21.94
C GLU A 154 -7.57 5.11 22.26
N LEU A 155 -8.37 5.96 21.62
CA LEU A 155 -8.26 7.41 21.65
C LEU A 155 -9.49 8.02 22.29
N ALA A 156 -9.29 8.92 23.26
CA ALA A 156 -10.33 9.73 23.88
C ALA A 156 -9.80 11.15 24.12
N GLY A 157 -10.69 12.14 24.06
CA GLY A 157 -10.33 13.55 24.23
C GLY A 157 -9.41 14.07 23.13
N ASN A 158 -8.32 14.70 23.48
CA ASN A 158 -7.35 15.23 22.50
C ASN A 158 -5.93 14.89 22.91
N GLY A 159 -5.09 14.67 21.89
CA GLY A 159 -3.70 14.35 22.14
C GLY A 159 -2.89 14.13 20.89
N SER A 160 -1.65 13.77 21.11
CA SER A 160 -0.73 13.33 20.06
C SER A 160 0.19 12.27 20.61
N TRP A 161 0.49 11.30 19.77
CA TRP A 161 1.49 10.29 20.01
C TRP A 161 2.42 10.22 18.82
N SER A 162 3.71 10.14 19.07
CA SER A 162 4.73 9.93 18.05
C SER A 162 5.87 9.15 18.64
N MET A 163 6.53 8.34 17.83
CA MET A 163 7.75 7.66 18.24
C MET A 163 8.88 8.65 18.43
N PRO A 164 9.50 8.72 19.61
CA PRO A 164 10.64 9.60 19.84
C PRO A 164 11.90 9.04 19.18
N GLY A 165 12.47 9.80 18.25
CA GLY A 165 13.80 9.54 17.71
C GLY A 165 13.91 8.31 16.80
N ASN A 166 15.16 7.86 16.60
CA ASN A 166 15.49 6.74 15.73
C ASN A 166 15.47 5.36 16.43
N GLU A 167 15.17 5.30 17.72
CA GLU A 167 15.32 4.08 18.52
C GLU A 167 14.14 3.14 18.43
N TRP A 168 12.93 3.66 18.09
CA TRP A 168 11.72 2.86 17.95
C TRP A 168 11.15 3.00 16.55
N PRO A 169 10.95 1.88 15.83
CA PRO A 169 10.52 1.94 14.45
C PRO A 169 9.06 2.38 14.25
N GLY A 170 8.20 2.27 15.25
CA GLY A 170 6.75 2.47 15.17
C GLY A 170 5.96 1.27 15.67
N ILE A 171 4.63 1.31 15.60
CA ILE A 171 3.77 0.18 15.94
C ILE A 171 3.65 -0.71 14.70
N PRO A 172 4.20 -1.94 14.72
CA PRO A 172 4.12 -2.86 13.60
C PRO A 172 2.73 -3.50 13.50
N ILE A 173 2.45 -4.06 12.34
CA ILE A 173 1.29 -4.94 12.14
C ILE A 173 1.43 -6.14 13.09
N ASN A 174 0.37 -6.39 13.84
CA ASN A 174 0.29 -7.50 14.78
C ASN A 174 -1.06 -8.26 14.68
N ALA A 175 -1.73 -8.14 13.55
CA ALA A 175 -2.93 -8.92 13.28
C ALA A 175 -2.56 -10.34 12.87
N THR A 176 -3.41 -11.30 13.22
CA THR A 176 -3.29 -12.68 12.77
C THR A 176 -4.42 -12.99 11.79
N GLY A 177 -4.08 -13.59 10.67
CA GLY A 177 -5.03 -14.07 9.67
C GLY A 177 -5.08 -15.58 9.62
N ASP A 178 -6.02 -16.11 8.89
CA ASP A 178 -6.14 -17.55 8.60
C ASP A 178 -5.29 -17.99 7.40
N GLY A 179 -4.46 -17.09 6.87
CA GLY A 179 -3.56 -17.33 5.74
C GLY A 179 -4.18 -17.05 4.36
N SER A 180 -5.43 -16.60 4.30
CA SER A 180 -6.13 -16.26 3.05
C SER A 180 -6.26 -14.75 2.79
N GLU A 181 -5.76 -13.90 3.68
CA GLU A 181 -6.00 -12.47 3.68
C GLU A 181 -4.74 -11.64 3.69
N VAL A 182 -4.86 -10.46 3.13
CA VAL A 182 -3.88 -9.38 3.32
C VAL A 182 -4.09 -8.78 4.70
N LEU A 183 -3.12 -8.98 5.57
CA LEU A 183 -3.13 -8.45 6.92
C LEU A 183 -2.69 -6.99 6.95
N GLY A 184 -3.26 -6.24 7.89
CA GLY A 184 -2.74 -4.96 8.29
C GLY A 184 -3.50 -3.76 7.76
N ASP A 185 -4.61 -3.95 7.06
CA ASP A 185 -5.55 -2.85 6.83
C ASP A 185 -5.96 -2.23 8.16
N ILE A 186 -6.24 -0.93 8.15
CA ILE A 186 -6.58 -0.22 9.38
C ILE A 186 -8.07 0.05 9.42
N GLN A 187 -8.69 -0.39 10.51
CA GLN A 187 -10.10 -0.17 10.79
C GLN A 187 -10.30 0.70 12.03
N PHE A 188 -11.40 1.43 12.02
CA PHE A 188 -11.83 2.26 13.15
C PHE A 188 -13.15 1.77 13.70
N ASN A 189 -13.21 1.74 15.02
CA ASN A 189 -14.39 1.43 15.82
C ASN A 189 -14.66 2.58 16.78
N THR A 190 -15.91 3.07 16.87
CA THR A 190 -16.29 4.11 17.82
C THR A 190 -17.11 3.52 18.94
N THR A 191 -16.92 4.04 20.16
CA THR A 191 -17.70 3.69 21.34
C THR A 191 -18.26 4.95 22.00
N GLY A 192 -19.50 4.89 22.46
CA GLY A 192 -20.14 5.99 23.16
C GLY A 192 -20.68 7.11 22.25
N HIS A 193 -20.75 6.85 20.93
CA HIS A 193 -21.25 7.85 19.98
C HIS A 193 -22.69 8.26 20.25
N GLY A 194 -22.91 9.57 20.33
CA GLY A 194 -24.21 10.22 20.43
C GLY A 194 -24.36 11.36 19.40
N SER A 195 -25.50 12.02 19.44
CA SER A 195 -25.76 13.13 18.51
C SER A 195 -24.82 14.32 18.77
N GLY A 196 -24.08 14.74 17.76
CA GLY A 196 -23.11 15.84 17.83
C GLY A 196 -21.69 15.40 18.18
N ASP A 197 -21.48 14.12 18.45
CA ASP A 197 -20.16 13.59 18.68
C ASP A 197 -19.39 13.43 17.37
N SER A 198 -18.07 13.57 17.44
CA SER A 198 -17.21 13.51 16.27
C SER A 198 -15.78 13.22 16.63
N TYR A 199 -14.98 12.81 15.63
CA TYR A 199 -13.54 12.76 15.77
C TYR A 199 -12.82 13.37 14.56
N THR A 200 -11.61 13.82 14.80
CA THR A 200 -10.58 14.09 13.78
C THR A 200 -9.30 13.40 14.18
N ILE A 201 -8.76 12.56 13.30
CA ILE A 201 -7.52 11.82 13.53
C ILE A 201 -6.61 12.07 12.34
N ILE A 202 -5.33 12.41 12.61
CA ILE A 202 -4.27 12.43 11.60
C ILE A 202 -3.31 11.32 11.96
N MET A 203 -3.06 10.41 11.01
CA MET A 203 -2.17 9.27 11.20
C MET A 203 -1.09 9.24 10.14
N GLU A 204 0.14 8.94 10.58
CA GLU A 204 1.29 8.70 9.72
C GLU A 204 1.70 7.23 9.77
N LEU A 205 1.79 6.63 8.58
CA LEU A 205 2.33 5.29 8.36
C LEU A 205 3.65 5.39 7.62
N LYS A 206 4.66 4.67 8.11
CA LYS A 206 5.93 4.44 7.41
C LYS A 206 5.83 3.12 6.65
N LYS A 207 6.02 3.17 5.35
CA LYS A 207 6.04 1.99 4.48
C LYS A 207 7.36 1.27 4.60
N GLN A 208 7.33 -0.07 4.52
CA GLN A 208 8.52 -0.92 4.61
C GLN A 208 8.47 -2.05 3.58
N ALA A 209 9.63 -2.54 3.17
CA ALA A 209 9.75 -3.80 2.47
C ALA A 209 9.39 -4.96 3.45
N PRO A 210 8.86 -6.11 2.96
CA PRO A 210 8.77 -6.50 1.56
C PRO A 210 7.55 -5.96 0.79
N GLY A 211 6.46 -5.60 1.42
CA GLY A 211 5.20 -5.27 0.75
C GLY A 211 5.22 -3.99 -0.10
N TYR A 212 6.15 -3.08 0.16
CA TYR A 212 6.32 -1.87 -0.64
C TYR A 212 7.67 -1.88 -1.33
N ASP A 213 7.69 -1.46 -2.59
CA ASP A 213 8.94 -1.23 -3.29
C ASP A 213 9.45 0.18 -2.95
N ILE A 214 10.51 0.19 -2.18
CA ILE A 214 11.25 1.42 -1.90
C ILE A 214 12.32 1.50 -2.98
N PRO A 215 12.24 2.47 -3.91
CA PRO A 215 13.18 2.55 -5.01
C PRO A 215 14.63 2.49 -4.53
N ALA A 216 15.41 1.62 -5.14
CA ALA A 216 16.79 1.37 -4.75
C ALA A 216 17.69 2.62 -4.80
N TYR A 217 17.30 3.67 -5.56
CA TYR A 217 18.03 4.93 -5.59
C TYR A 217 18.07 5.64 -4.24
N GLU A 218 17.07 5.42 -3.37
CA GLU A 218 17.11 5.97 -2.02
C GLU A 218 18.04 5.18 -1.09
N GLN A 219 18.17 3.88 -1.30
CA GLN A 219 19.19 3.09 -0.62
C GLN A 219 20.58 3.47 -1.12
N ASN A 220 20.72 3.88 -2.38
CA ASN A 220 21.98 4.22 -3.02
C ASN A 220 22.29 5.72 -3.01
N ASN A 221 21.37 6.59 -2.61
CA ASN A 221 21.65 8.03 -2.49
C ASN A 221 22.73 8.34 -1.42
N ILE A 222 22.95 7.40 -0.50
CA ILE A 222 24.13 7.39 0.40
C ILE A 222 25.43 7.19 -0.39
N LEU A 223 25.38 6.66 -1.61
CA LEU A 223 26.53 6.35 -2.45
C LEU A 223 26.67 7.27 -3.69
N GLY A 224 25.79 8.27 -3.86
CA GLY A 224 25.93 9.29 -4.91
C GLY A 224 25.66 8.81 -6.34
N TYR A 225 24.90 7.74 -6.55
CA TYR A 225 24.51 7.30 -7.88
C TYR A 225 23.34 8.12 -8.44
N PRO A 226 23.39 8.50 -9.73
CA PRO A 226 22.35 9.34 -10.33
C PRO A 226 21.00 8.62 -10.45
N VAL A 227 19.93 9.39 -10.36
CA VAL A 227 18.50 8.98 -10.39
C VAL A 227 18.10 8.21 -11.68
N ASP A 228 18.86 8.35 -12.75
CA ASP A 228 18.62 7.71 -14.05
C ASP A 228 18.73 6.18 -14.05
N TYR A 229 19.24 5.61 -12.97
CA TYR A 229 19.41 4.16 -12.84
C TYR A 229 18.10 3.40 -12.65
N VAL A 230 17.05 4.06 -12.16
CA VAL A 230 15.73 3.44 -11.88
C VAL A 230 14.82 3.43 -13.10
N LEU A 231 15.08 4.25 -14.10
CA LEU A 231 14.22 4.43 -15.27
C LEU A 231 14.70 3.72 -16.54
N GLY A 232 15.55 2.69 -16.39
CA GLY A 232 15.79 1.75 -17.49
C GLY A 232 16.69 2.25 -18.62
N ASN A 233 17.61 3.17 -18.36
CA ASN A 233 18.70 3.46 -19.29
C ASN A 233 19.88 2.52 -19.06
N PHE A 234 19.63 1.23 -19.20
CA PHE A 234 20.67 0.26 -19.48
C PHE A 234 20.72 0.06 -21.01
N THR A 235 21.61 0.75 -21.67
CA THR A 235 22.03 0.40 -23.02
C THR A 235 22.90 -0.84 -22.97
#